data_d9d06cb90f4c9d9676918b8e46234bb5
#
_entry.id   d9d06cb90f4c9d9676918b8e46234bb5
#
_cell.length_a   1.000
_cell.length_b   1.000
_cell.length_c   1.000
_cell.angle_alpha   90.00
_cell.angle_beta   90.00
_cell.angle_gamma   90.00
#
_symmetry.space_group_name_H-M   'P 1'
#
loop_
_entity.id
_entity.type
_entity.pdbx_description
1 polymer ?
#
loop_
_entity_poly.entity_id
_entity_poly.type
_entity_poly.pdbx_seq_one_letter_code
_entity_poly.pdbx_strand_id
1 'polypeptide(L)'
;QYASATTGSVHDEVMRLLRKRDTIPTVKFINSYYDYEPMIDIFVENARQFDLSSYDHIIFSYHGLPQRQLRKADEFNHCLQKENCCQNITSVNQFCYSAQCYATTRAIATKLNLDKDRYTTSFQSRLGKEVWAQPYTSEILEHQAKKGAKRLLVFSPAFVADCLETLIEISVEYQEEFEEMGGEKVDLVPSLNDNPKWIAAVRDLILNA
;
A
#
# COMPACT_ATOMS: atom_id res chain seq x y z
N GLN A 1 4.78 -2.98 3.49
CA GLN A 1 5.35 -3.79 2.41
C GLN A 1 6.87 -3.59 2.33
N TYR A 2 7.59 -4.60 1.81
CA TYR A 2 9.04 -4.49 1.60
C TYR A 2 9.35 -3.65 0.36
N ALA A 3 10.26 -2.69 0.51
CA ALA A 3 10.84 -1.99 -0.63
C ALA A 3 12.37 -1.85 -0.44
N SER A 4 13.14 -2.20 -1.46
CA SER A 4 14.60 -2.11 -1.41
C SER A 4 15.09 -0.67 -1.18
N ALA A 5 14.37 0.32 -1.75
CA ALA A 5 14.71 1.74 -1.63
C ALA A 5 14.44 2.33 -0.22
N THR A 6 13.64 1.67 0.61
CA THR A 6 13.32 2.09 1.97
C THR A 6 13.83 1.07 3.00
N THR A 7 13.12 -0.04 3.18
CA THR A 7 13.48 -1.09 4.15
C THR A 7 14.88 -1.65 3.89
N GLY A 8 15.17 -2.01 2.65
CA GLY A 8 16.47 -2.57 2.27
C GLY A 8 17.62 -1.61 2.52
N SER A 9 17.48 -0.33 2.15
CA SER A 9 18.53 0.68 2.36
C SER A 9 18.79 0.96 3.84
N VAL A 10 17.76 0.92 4.69
CA VAL A 10 17.91 1.05 6.15
C VAL A 10 18.65 -0.15 6.72
N HIS A 11 18.30 -1.36 6.31
CA HIS A 11 18.99 -2.58 6.76
C HIS A 11 20.47 -2.58 6.34
N ASP A 12 20.76 -2.19 5.09
CA ASP A 12 22.13 -2.09 4.57
C ASP A 12 22.96 -1.09 5.40
N GLU A 13 22.42 0.08 5.70
CA GLU A 13 23.10 1.08 6.51
C GLU A 13 23.35 0.60 7.94
N VAL A 14 22.39 -0.06 8.58
CA VAL A 14 22.56 -0.66 9.90
C VAL A 14 23.69 -1.71 9.87
N MET A 15 23.70 -2.61 8.89
CA MET A 15 24.76 -3.61 8.72
C MET A 15 26.12 -2.95 8.48
N ARG A 16 26.18 -1.90 7.64
CA ARG A 16 27.40 -1.14 7.39
C ARG A 16 27.99 -0.51 8.65
N LEU A 17 27.14 0.03 9.54
CA LEU A 17 27.56 0.60 10.81
C LEU A 17 28.03 -0.47 11.80
N LEU A 18 27.28 -1.57 11.91
CA LEU A 18 27.61 -2.68 12.81
C LEU A 18 28.94 -3.35 12.45
N ARG A 19 29.24 -3.50 11.16
CA ARG A 19 30.50 -4.09 10.67
C ARG A 19 31.76 -3.39 11.21
N LYS A 20 31.64 -2.15 11.66
CA LYS A 20 32.75 -1.35 12.20
C LYS A 20 32.97 -1.55 13.71
N ARG A 21 32.16 -2.39 14.36
CA ARG A 21 32.23 -2.61 15.80
C ARG A 21 33.03 -3.89 16.12
N ASP A 22 33.80 -3.86 17.18
CA ASP A 22 34.51 -5.04 17.68
C ASP A 22 33.52 -6.08 18.25
N THR A 23 32.42 -5.60 18.84
CA THR A 23 31.32 -6.47 19.32
C THR A 23 30.03 -6.15 18.61
N ILE A 24 29.46 -7.16 17.92
CA ILE A 24 28.19 -7.04 17.21
C ILE A 24 27.07 -7.60 18.11
N PRO A 25 26.07 -6.79 18.48
CA PRO A 25 24.90 -7.29 19.21
C PRO A 25 24.05 -8.21 18.35
N THR A 26 23.17 -8.97 18.96
CA THR A 26 22.11 -9.67 18.22
C THR A 26 21.21 -8.65 17.54
N VAL A 27 20.99 -8.82 16.25
CA VAL A 27 20.14 -7.95 15.43
C VAL A 27 19.07 -8.80 14.76
N LYS A 28 17.84 -8.34 14.85
CA LYS A 28 16.71 -8.90 14.10
C LYS A 28 16.12 -7.83 13.21
N PHE A 29 15.87 -8.16 11.95
CA PHE A 29 15.23 -7.28 10.99
C PHE A 29 13.82 -7.76 10.69
N ILE A 30 12.86 -6.83 10.74
CA ILE A 30 11.49 -7.06 10.29
C ILE A 30 11.41 -6.55 8.86
N ASN A 31 11.43 -7.45 7.88
CA ASN A 31 11.45 -7.09 6.47
C ASN A 31 10.11 -6.50 5.99
N SER A 32 9.02 -7.05 6.48
CA SER A 32 7.67 -6.61 6.10
C SER A 32 6.62 -7.15 7.09
N TYR A 33 5.48 -6.51 7.12
CA TYR A 33 4.31 -6.91 7.92
C TYR A 33 3.01 -6.65 7.14
N TYR A 34 3.05 -6.85 5.81
CA TYR A 34 1.97 -6.55 4.88
C TYR A 34 0.67 -7.32 5.13
N ASP A 35 0.75 -8.47 5.78
CA ASP A 35 -0.35 -9.35 6.16
C ASP A 35 -0.55 -9.45 7.68
N TYR A 36 0.08 -8.54 8.43
CA TYR A 36 -0.03 -8.53 9.88
C TYR A 36 -1.46 -8.23 10.32
N GLU A 37 -2.11 -9.21 10.91
CA GLU A 37 -3.54 -9.18 11.20
C GLU A 37 -3.97 -7.97 12.04
N PRO A 38 -3.27 -7.57 13.13
CA PRO A 38 -3.65 -6.38 13.88
C PRO A 38 -3.63 -5.08 13.05
N MET A 39 -2.69 -4.94 12.11
CA MET A 39 -2.67 -3.81 11.17
C MET A 39 -3.91 -3.81 10.26
N ILE A 40 -4.22 -4.98 9.69
CA ILE A 40 -5.38 -5.15 8.82
C ILE A 40 -6.68 -4.80 9.56
N ASP A 41 -6.82 -5.28 10.82
CA ASP A 41 -8.01 -5.04 11.64
C ASP A 41 -8.26 -3.57 11.92
N ILE A 42 -7.21 -2.77 12.11
CA ILE A 42 -7.37 -1.33 12.35
C ILE A 42 -7.81 -0.61 11.07
N PHE A 43 -7.27 -0.96 9.91
CA PHE A 43 -7.78 -0.42 8.64
C PHE A 43 -9.26 -0.79 8.42
N VAL A 44 -9.65 -2.02 8.75
CA VAL A 44 -11.05 -2.45 8.69
C VAL A 44 -11.93 -1.66 9.67
N GLU A 45 -11.45 -1.42 10.90
CA GLU A 45 -12.16 -0.61 11.90
C GLU A 45 -12.33 0.84 11.43
N ASN A 46 -11.26 1.44 10.89
CA ASN A 46 -11.31 2.80 10.34
C ASN A 46 -12.30 2.90 9.18
N ALA A 47 -12.34 1.90 8.30
CA ALA A 47 -13.26 1.88 7.18
C ALA A 47 -14.74 1.72 7.59
N ARG A 48 -15.01 1.03 8.70
CA ARG A 48 -16.40 0.86 9.22
C ARG A 48 -17.03 2.15 9.73
N GLN A 49 -16.26 3.23 9.82
CA GLN A 49 -16.81 4.56 10.12
C GLN A 49 -17.54 5.15 8.89
N PHE A 50 -17.35 4.58 7.71
CA PHE A 50 -17.99 4.97 6.46
C PHE A 50 -19.09 3.98 6.09
N ASP A 51 -20.17 4.50 5.50
CA ASP A 51 -21.17 3.64 4.85
C ASP A 51 -20.62 3.15 3.50
N LEU A 52 -19.99 1.98 3.50
CA LEU A 52 -19.35 1.41 2.31
C LEU A 52 -20.33 1.20 1.14
N SER A 53 -21.64 1.08 1.42
CA SER A 53 -22.66 0.91 0.38
C SER A 53 -22.93 2.20 -0.39
N SER A 54 -22.59 3.36 0.19
CA SER A 54 -22.77 4.68 -0.41
C SER A 54 -21.68 5.07 -1.42
N TYR A 55 -20.64 4.27 -1.56
CA TYR A 55 -19.55 4.49 -2.52
C TYR A 55 -19.72 3.61 -3.75
N ASP A 56 -19.47 4.18 -4.92
CA ASP A 56 -19.55 3.45 -6.20
C ASP A 56 -18.37 2.51 -6.37
N HIS A 57 -17.19 2.89 -5.87
CA HIS A 57 -15.99 2.07 -5.94
C HIS A 57 -15.02 2.37 -4.79
N ILE A 58 -14.20 1.37 -4.44
CA ILE A 58 -13.18 1.46 -3.40
C ILE A 58 -11.80 1.29 -4.03
N ILE A 59 -10.88 2.19 -3.71
CA ILE A 59 -9.52 2.18 -4.26
C ILE A 59 -8.53 1.90 -3.13
N PHE A 60 -7.68 0.90 -3.31
CA PHE A 60 -6.52 0.68 -2.44
C PHE A 60 -5.29 1.24 -3.14
N SER A 61 -4.95 2.48 -2.80
CA SER A 61 -3.85 3.23 -3.39
C SER A 61 -2.58 3.06 -2.57
N TYR A 62 -1.50 2.65 -3.22
CA TYR A 62 -0.19 2.48 -2.62
C TYR A 62 0.80 3.44 -3.26
N HIS A 63 1.81 3.89 -2.52
CA HIS A 63 2.90 4.62 -3.17
C HIS A 63 3.52 3.75 -4.27
N GLY A 64 3.60 4.25 -5.48
CA GLY A 64 4.22 3.54 -6.59
C GLY A 64 5.71 3.34 -6.40
N LEU A 65 6.28 2.39 -7.15
CA LEU A 65 7.71 2.24 -7.31
C LEU A 65 8.05 2.16 -8.80
N PRO A 66 9.18 2.74 -9.25
CA PRO A 66 9.66 2.53 -10.61
C PRO A 66 9.80 1.05 -10.93
N GLN A 67 9.32 0.61 -12.08
CA GLN A 67 9.39 -0.81 -12.47
C GLN A 67 10.83 -1.36 -12.47
N ARG A 68 11.82 -0.50 -12.76
CA ARG A 68 13.24 -0.91 -12.67
C ARG A 68 13.64 -1.34 -11.26
N GLN A 69 13.05 -0.73 -10.21
CA GLN A 69 13.31 -1.13 -8.83
C GLN A 69 12.63 -2.46 -8.49
N LEU A 70 11.39 -2.67 -8.98
CA LEU A 70 10.70 -3.95 -8.84
C LEU A 70 11.49 -5.09 -9.48
N ARG A 71 11.99 -4.89 -10.72
CA ARG A 71 12.82 -5.88 -11.41
C ARG A 71 14.17 -6.11 -10.73
N LYS A 72 14.79 -5.05 -10.18
CA LYS A 72 16.07 -5.19 -9.49
C LYS A 72 15.96 -5.98 -8.18
N ALA A 73 14.80 -5.94 -7.53
CA ALA A 73 14.53 -6.71 -6.32
C ALA A 73 14.10 -8.17 -6.60
N ASP A 74 13.92 -8.54 -7.86
CA ASP A 74 13.49 -9.86 -8.29
C ASP A 74 14.71 -10.76 -8.61
N GLU A 75 14.94 -11.74 -7.75
CA GLU A 75 16.05 -12.72 -7.88
C GLU A 75 15.70 -13.90 -8.80
N PHE A 76 14.41 -14.06 -9.18
CA PHE A 76 13.91 -15.24 -9.88
C PHE A 76 13.45 -14.96 -11.32
N ASN A 77 13.67 -13.74 -11.83
CA ASN A 77 13.20 -13.31 -13.14
C ASN A 77 11.68 -13.56 -13.34
N HIS A 78 10.90 -13.31 -12.31
CA HIS A 78 9.45 -13.49 -12.26
C HIS A 78 8.68 -12.19 -12.53
N CYS A 79 9.26 -11.05 -12.10
CA CYS A 79 8.61 -9.75 -12.12
C CYS A 79 8.30 -9.29 -13.54
N LEU A 80 7.03 -8.93 -13.79
CA LEU A 80 6.54 -8.42 -15.07
C LEU A 80 6.70 -9.38 -16.26
N GLN A 81 6.91 -10.68 -16.01
CA GLN A 81 6.93 -11.71 -17.06
C GLN A 81 5.53 -12.16 -17.47
N LYS A 82 4.55 -11.95 -16.59
CA LYS A 82 3.12 -12.23 -16.81
C LYS A 82 2.30 -11.07 -16.30
N GLU A 83 1.16 -10.84 -16.93
CA GLU A 83 0.22 -9.78 -16.57
C GLU A 83 -0.19 -9.79 -15.08
N ASN A 84 -0.32 -10.97 -14.50
CA ASN A 84 -0.82 -11.17 -13.15
C ASN A 84 0.24 -11.69 -12.16
N CYS A 85 1.52 -11.39 -12.39
CA CYS A 85 2.63 -11.92 -11.59
C CYS A 85 2.55 -11.56 -10.09
N CYS A 86 1.81 -10.51 -9.74
CA CYS A 86 1.66 -9.99 -8.37
C CYS A 86 0.36 -10.46 -7.68
N GLN A 87 -0.51 -11.21 -8.34
CA GLN A 87 -1.82 -11.57 -7.78
C GLN A 87 -1.72 -12.50 -6.55
N ASN A 88 -0.71 -13.33 -6.45
CA ASN A 88 -0.53 -14.23 -5.33
C ASN A 88 0.91 -14.17 -4.82
N ILE A 89 1.07 -14.29 -3.50
CA ILE A 89 2.37 -14.49 -2.88
C ILE A 89 2.80 -15.93 -3.08
N THR A 90 4.03 -16.11 -3.52
CA THR A 90 4.69 -17.41 -3.70
C THR A 90 6.13 -17.30 -3.20
N SER A 91 6.86 -18.42 -3.16
CA SER A 91 8.28 -18.44 -2.75
C SER A 91 9.18 -17.57 -3.66
N VAL A 92 8.79 -17.37 -4.94
CA VAL A 92 9.60 -16.60 -5.89
C VAL A 92 9.32 -15.09 -5.86
N ASN A 93 8.21 -14.64 -5.26
CA ASN A 93 7.84 -13.21 -5.20
C ASN A 93 7.49 -12.71 -3.79
N GLN A 94 7.89 -13.43 -2.76
CA GLN A 94 7.57 -13.08 -1.36
C GLN A 94 8.05 -11.68 -0.95
N PHE A 95 9.12 -11.17 -1.55
CA PHE A 95 9.63 -9.81 -1.34
C PHE A 95 9.19 -8.81 -2.41
N CYS A 96 8.32 -9.20 -3.33
CA CYS A 96 7.79 -8.29 -4.33
C CYS A 96 6.84 -7.28 -3.68
N TYR A 97 7.20 -6.00 -3.76
CA TYR A 97 6.40 -4.90 -3.22
C TYR A 97 4.95 -4.93 -3.70
N SER A 98 4.75 -5.02 -5.02
CA SER A 98 3.40 -5.05 -5.60
C SER A 98 2.60 -6.27 -5.14
N ALA A 99 3.20 -7.45 -5.08
CA ALA A 99 2.50 -8.65 -4.60
C ALA A 99 2.06 -8.52 -3.13
N GLN A 100 2.89 -7.90 -2.28
CA GLN A 100 2.53 -7.59 -0.90
C GLN A 100 1.40 -6.54 -0.81
N CYS A 101 1.40 -5.51 -1.68
CA CYS A 101 0.29 -4.56 -1.78
C CYS A 101 -1.03 -5.26 -2.12
N TYR A 102 -1.03 -6.12 -3.14
CA TYR A 102 -2.21 -6.92 -3.49
C TYR A 102 -2.64 -7.86 -2.36
N ALA A 103 -1.71 -8.42 -1.61
CA ALA A 103 -2.04 -9.28 -0.45
C ALA A 103 -2.71 -8.47 0.68
N THR A 104 -2.17 -7.29 1.03
CA THR A 104 -2.78 -6.37 2.01
C THR A 104 -4.20 -5.98 1.58
N THR A 105 -4.38 -5.59 0.29
CA THR A 105 -5.70 -5.27 -0.26
C THR A 105 -6.69 -6.41 -0.07
N ARG A 106 -6.31 -7.64 -0.45
CA ARG A 106 -7.20 -8.79 -0.31
C ARG A 106 -7.55 -9.09 1.15
N ALA A 107 -6.61 -8.95 2.06
CA ALA A 107 -6.85 -9.16 3.49
C ALA A 107 -7.89 -8.17 4.04
N ILE A 108 -7.76 -6.88 3.72
CA ILE A 108 -8.74 -5.86 4.12
C ILE A 108 -10.08 -6.10 3.44
N ALA A 109 -10.09 -6.29 2.11
CA ALA A 109 -11.32 -6.50 1.34
C ALA A 109 -12.11 -7.72 1.82
N THR A 110 -11.41 -8.83 2.14
CA THR A 110 -12.05 -10.03 2.69
C THR A 110 -12.72 -9.76 4.04
N LYS A 111 -12.05 -9.05 4.97
CA LYS A 111 -12.62 -8.71 6.28
C LYS A 111 -13.78 -7.70 6.20
N LEU A 112 -13.83 -6.90 5.14
CA LEU A 112 -14.95 -5.99 4.83
C LEU A 112 -16.06 -6.63 3.99
N ASN A 113 -15.91 -7.90 3.57
CA ASN A 113 -16.81 -8.61 2.67
C ASN A 113 -17.07 -7.85 1.35
N LEU A 114 -16.02 -7.27 0.78
CA LEU A 114 -16.11 -6.56 -0.50
C LEU A 114 -16.08 -7.55 -1.67
N ASP A 115 -17.04 -7.40 -2.59
CA ASP A 115 -17.01 -8.10 -3.86
C ASP A 115 -15.85 -7.63 -4.72
N LYS A 116 -15.28 -8.53 -5.52
CA LYS A 116 -14.04 -8.29 -6.27
C LYS A 116 -14.15 -7.16 -7.32
N ASP A 117 -15.34 -6.90 -7.81
CA ASP A 117 -15.65 -5.83 -8.76
C ASP A 117 -15.83 -4.46 -8.08
N ARG A 118 -15.99 -4.44 -6.76
CA ARG A 118 -16.18 -3.24 -5.96
C ARG A 118 -14.89 -2.53 -5.58
N TYR A 119 -13.73 -3.12 -5.82
CA TYR A 119 -12.46 -2.50 -5.44
C TYR A 119 -11.34 -2.72 -6.45
N THR A 120 -10.37 -1.82 -6.42
CA THR A 120 -9.16 -1.89 -7.25
C THR A 120 -7.92 -1.57 -6.43
N THR A 121 -6.83 -2.31 -6.66
CA THR A 121 -5.48 -1.96 -6.17
C THR A 121 -4.79 -1.09 -7.21
N SER A 122 -4.24 0.04 -6.80
CA SER A 122 -3.56 1.00 -7.68
C SER A 122 -2.33 1.61 -7.02
N PHE A 123 -1.58 2.41 -7.79
CA PHE A 123 -0.33 3.02 -7.35
C PHE A 123 -0.34 4.51 -7.66
N GLN A 124 0.01 5.31 -6.64
CA GLN A 124 0.05 6.78 -6.66
C GLN A 124 1.47 7.34 -6.70
N SER A 125 1.60 8.66 -6.68
CA SER A 125 2.85 9.41 -6.46
C SER A 125 3.91 9.16 -7.53
N ARG A 126 3.49 8.90 -8.77
CA ARG A 126 4.42 8.74 -9.90
C ARG A 126 5.19 10.02 -10.17
N LEU A 127 6.52 9.94 -10.21
CA LEU A 127 7.39 11.06 -10.50
C LEU A 127 8.23 10.83 -11.76
N GLY A 128 8.36 11.86 -12.59
CA GLY A 128 9.21 11.85 -13.78
C GLY A 128 8.65 11.01 -14.93
N LYS A 129 9.54 10.56 -15.83
CA LYS A 129 9.17 9.91 -17.10
C LYS A 129 9.28 8.38 -17.09
N GLU A 130 9.82 7.82 -16.02
CA GLU A 130 9.96 6.36 -15.90
C GLU A 130 8.60 5.67 -15.79
N VAL A 131 8.53 4.41 -16.18
CA VAL A 131 7.34 3.58 -15.94
C VAL A 131 7.38 3.06 -14.51
N TRP A 132 6.30 3.31 -13.78
CA TRP A 132 6.11 2.90 -12.39
C TRP A 132 5.14 1.70 -12.28
N ALA A 133 4.97 1.18 -11.08
CA ALA A 133 3.95 0.17 -10.80
C ALA A 133 2.57 0.63 -11.29
N GLN A 134 1.80 -0.29 -11.83
CA GLN A 134 0.49 -0.03 -12.43
C GLN A 134 -0.58 -0.97 -11.82
N PRO A 135 -1.87 -0.60 -11.98
CA PRO A 135 -2.42 0.61 -12.61
C PRO A 135 -2.16 1.87 -11.79
N TYR A 136 -2.12 3.04 -12.42
CA TYR A 136 -1.99 4.31 -11.72
C TYR A 136 -3.32 4.73 -11.08
N THR A 137 -3.26 5.34 -9.90
CA THR A 137 -4.48 5.77 -9.18
C THR A 137 -5.25 6.81 -9.99
N SER A 138 -4.59 7.77 -10.61
CA SER A 138 -5.22 8.76 -11.50
C SER A 138 -5.99 8.12 -12.68
N GLU A 139 -5.45 7.05 -13.28
CA GLU A 139 -6.14 6.31 -14.35
C GLU A 139 -7.39 5.58 -13.84
N ILE A 140 -7.36 5.09 -12.60
CA ILE A 140 -8.53 4.46 -11.97
C ILE A 140 -9.60 5.49 -11.67
N LEU A 141 -9.23 6.69 -11.17
CA LEU A 141 -10.16 7.80 -10.96
C LEU A 141 -10.87 8.17 -12.28
N GLU A 142 -10.10 8.38 -13.33
CA GLU A 142 -10.63 8.71 -14.67
C GLU A 142 -11.58 7.60 -15.20
N HIS A 143 -11.18 6.34 -15.03
CA HIS A 143 -11.99 5.20 -15.45
C HIS A 143 -13.31 5.13 -14.69
N GLN A 144 -13.31 5.35 -13.38
CA GLN A 144 -14.52 5.35 -12.57
C GLN A 144 -15.43 6.56 -12.89
N ALA A 145 -14.85 7.74 -13.09
CA ALA A 145 -15.61 8.92 -13.52
C ALA A 145 -16.31 8.67 -14.87
N LYS A 146 -15.60 8.08 -15.85
CA LYS A 146 -16.20 7.70 -17.16
C LYS A 146 -17.32 6.67 -17.04
N LYS A 147 -17.33 5.83 -16.01
CA LYS A 147 -18.43 4.91 -15.69
C LYS A 147 -19.61 5.59 -14.99
N GLY A 148 -19.48 6.86 -14.64
CA GLY A 148 -20.51 7.62 -13.95
C GLY A 148 -20.45 7.53 -12.42
N ALA A 149 -19.35 7.01 -11.86
CA ALA A 149 -19.15 6.98 -10.42
C ALA A 149 -19.15 8.40 -9.85
N LYS A 150 -19.80 8.57 -8.68
CA LYS A 150 -19.94 9.83 -7.97
C LYS A 150 -19.13 9.88 -6.68
N ARG A 151 -18.98 8.74 -6.03
CA ARG A 151 -18.34 8.66 -4.72
C ARG A 151 -17.32 7.54 -4.68
N LEU A 152 -16.09 7.87 -4.32
CA LEU A 152 -14.99 6.93 -4.17
C LEU A 152 -14.49 6.93 -2.73
N LEU A 153 -14.16 5.75 -2.21
CA LEU A 153 -13.46 5.61 -0.94
C LEU A 153 -12.05 5.11 -1.20
N VAL A 154 -11.04 5.79 -0.69
CA VAL A 154 -9.64 5.44 -0.90
C VAL A 154 -9.00 4.98 0.40
N PHE A 155 -8.32 3.84 0.34
CA PHE A 155 -7.38 3.38 1.35
C PHE A 155 -5.95 3.65 0.88
N SER A 156 -5.06 3.95 1.82
CA SER A 156 -3.64 4.10 1.53
C SER A 156 -2.76 3.25 2.47
N PRO A 157 -2.81 1.90 2.38
CA PRO A 157 -2.24 1.02 3.41
C PRO A 157 -0.72 0.93 3.41
N ALA A 158 -0.03 1.55 2.46
CA ALA A 158 1.44 1.72 2.52
C ALA A 158 1.85 2.77 3.56
N PHE A 159 0.94 3.65 3.95
CA PHE A 159 1.17 4.72 4.89
C PHE A 159 0.51 4.39 6.24
N VAL A 160 1.33 4.06 7.23
CA VAL A 160 0.85 3.76 8.59
C VAL A 160 0.56 5.02 9.40
N ALA A 161 1.02 6.16 8.94
CA ALA A 161 0.68 7.50 9.43
C ALA A 161 0.31 8.40 8.26
N ASP A 162 -0.65 9.28 8.47
CA ASP A 162 -1.04 10.27 7.47
C ASP A 162 0.09 11.25 7.19
N CYS A 163 0.24 11.61 5.92
CA CYS A 163 1.32 12.43 5.40
C CYS A 163 0.82 13.23 4.18
N LEU A 164 1.71 13.90 3.45
CA LEU A 164 1.33 14.67 2.27
C LEU A 164 0.68 13.81 1.18
N GLU A 165 1.19 12.58 1.00
CA GLU A 165 0.68 11.63 0.02
C GLU A 165 -0.72 11.10 0.34
N THR A 166 -1.16 11.20 1.59
CA THR A 166 -2.53 10.85 1.99
C THR A 166 -3.43 12.08 2.10
N LEU A 167 -3.00 13.10 2.83
CA LEU A 167 -3.84 14.25 3.13
C LEU A 167 -3.93 15.26 1.98
N ILE A 168 -2.89 15.40 1.16
CA ILE A 168 -2.89 16.35 0.04
C ILE A 168 -3.15 15.61 -1.27
N GLU A 169 -2.30 14.64 -1.66
CA GLU A 169 -2.44 13.97 -2.95
C GLU A 169 -3.82 13.27 -3.09
N ILE A 170 -4.30 12.55 -2.05
CA ILE A 170 -5.58 11.85 -2.13
C ILE A 170 -6.76 12.78 -1.79
N SER A 171 -6.70 13.48 -0.62
CA SER A 171 -7.87 14.19 -0.12
C SER A 171 -8.08 15.56 -0.75
N VAL A 172 -7.08 16.13 -1.43
CA VAL A 172 -7.19 17.42 -2.13
C VAL A 172 -7.04 17.20 -3.63
N GLU A 173 -5.87 16.78 -4.11
CA GLU A 173 -5.58 16.72 -5.55
C GLU A 173 -6.50 15.71 -6.27
N TYR A 174 -6.62 14.48 -5.79
CA TYR A 174 -7.52 13.48 -6.40
C TYR A 174 -9.00 13.82 -6.22
N GLN A 175 -9.38 14.52 -5.13
CA GLN A 175 -10.73 15.05 -4.99
C GLN A 175 -11.02 16.08 -6.09
N GLU A 176 -10.12 17.06 -6.31
CA GLU A 176 -10.26 18.09 -7.34
C GLU A 176 -10.28 17.47 -8.75
N GLU A 177 -9.33 16.57 -9.05
CA GLU A 177 -9.31 15.85 -10.33
C GLU A 177 -10.60 15.07 -10.59
N PHE A 178 -11.12 14.40 -9.57
CA PHE A 178 -12.35 13.61 -9.71
C PHE A 178 -13.58 14.50 -9.92
N GLU A 179 -13.66 15.65 -9.25
CA GLU A 179 -14.72 16.64 -9.47
C GLU A 179 -14.68 17.22 -10.88
N GLU A 180 -13.50 17.56 -11.40
CA GLU A 180 -13.31 18.03 -12.78
C GLU A 180 -13.80 17.00 -13.82
N MET A 181 -13.70 15.73 -13.50
CA MET A 181 -14.19 14.63 -14.35
C MET A 181 -15.68 14.31 -14.14
N GLY A 182 -16.38 15.06 -13.28
CA GLY A 182 -17.82 14.93 -13.03
C GLY A 182 -18.16 14.00 -11.85
N GLY A 183 -17.17 13.60 -11.05
CA GLY A 183 -17.38 12.97 -9.74
C GLY A 183 -17.90 13.97 -8.71
N GLU A 184 -18.14 13.50 -7.49
CA GLU A 184 -18.66 14.35 -6.39
C GLU A 184 -17.77 14.26 -5.15
N LYS A 185 -17.26 13.07 -4.82
CA LYS A 185 -16.54 12.88 -3.56
C LYS A 185 -15.47 11.78 -3.65
N VAL A 186 -14.29 12.10 -3.14
CA VAL A 186 -13.22 11.16 -2.79
C VAL A 186 -13.00 11.25 -1.28
N ASP A 187 -13.36 10.20 -0.55
CA ASP A 187 -13.09 10.10 0.88
C ASP A 187 -11.86 9.23 1.13
N LEU A 188 -11.05 9.60 2.11
CA LEU A 188 -9.87 8.86 2.54
C LEU A 188 -10.16 8.11 3.84
N VAL A 189 -9.91 6.81 3.88
CA VAL A 189 -9.86 6.05 5.14
C VAL A 189 -8.60 6.46 5.90
N PRO A 190 -8.72 6.96 7.14
CA PRO A 190 -7.56 7.40 7.93
C PRO A 190 -6.51 6.31 8.08
N SER A 191 -5.24 6.69 8.06
CA SER A 191 -4.12 5.82 8.41
C SER A 191 -4.19 5.38 9.88
N LEU A 192 -3.26 4.55 10.32
CA LEU A 192 -3.27 4.00 11.68
C LEU A 192 -2.87 5.04 12.73
N ASN A 193 -2.00 5.98 12.36
CA ASN A 193 -1.54 7.11 13.17
C ASN A 193 -1.13 6.68 14.61
N ASP A 194 -1.66 7.35 15.61
CA ASP A 194 -1.43 7.10 17.03
C ASP A 194 -2.48 6.18 17.68
N ASN A 195 -3.20 5.40 16.88
CA ASN A 195 -4.21 4.47 17.38
C ASN A 195 -3.59 3.54 18.45
N PRO A 196 -4.15 3.48 19.68
CA PRO A 196 -3.58 2.67 20.78
C PRO A 196 -3.41 1.18 20.43
N LYS A 197 -4.32 0.62 19.62
CA LYS A 197 -4.21 -0.77 19.13
C LYS A 197 -3.01 -0.93 18.20
N TRP A 198 -2.73 0.08 17.36
CA TRP A 198 -1.56 0.07 16.49
C TRP A 198 -0.26 0.17 17.29
N ILE A 199 -0.19 1.05 18.29
CA ILE A 199 0.96 1.15 19.18
C ILE A 199 1.24 -0.20 19.88
N ALA A 200 0.20 -0.85 20.41
CA ALA A 200 0.32 -2.17 21.01
C ALA A 200 0.79 -3.23 19.99
N ALA A 201 0.22 -3.22 18.79
CA ALA A 201 0.58 -4.15 17.71
C ALA A 201 2.06 -3.98 17.28
N VAL A 202 2.55 -2.75 17.15
CA VAL A 202 3.97 -2.47 16.85
C VAL A 202 4.88 -2.98 17.96
N ARG A 203 4.51 -2.75 19.23
CA ARG A 203 5.26 -3.30 20.37
C ARG A 203 5.36 -4.82 20.28
N ASP A 204 4.25 -5.49 20.04
CA ASP A 204 4.20 -6.95 19.98
C ASP A 204 4.98 -7.48 18.75
N LEU A 205 4.92 -6.80 17.62
CA LEU A 205 5.71 -7.11 16.43
C LEU A 205 7.23 -7.05 16.73
N ILE A 206 7.67 -6.03 17.50
CA ILE A 206 9.08 -5.87 17.86
C ILE A 206 9.53 -6.93 18.87
N LEU A 207 8.71 -7.24 19.87
CA LEU A 207 9.08 -8.18 20.93
C LEU A 207 9.08 -9.65 20.47
N ASN A 208 8.30 -9.98 19.42
CA ASN A 208 8.18 -11.34 18.89
C ASN A 208 8.95 -11.54 17.57
N ALA A 209 9.72 -10.56 17.13
CA ALA A 209 10.55 -10.63 15.93
C ALA A 209 11.73 -11.63 16.07
#